data_2686860e779d17db33b8f2e65d216102
#
_entry.id   2686860e779d17db33b8f2e65d216102
#
_cell.length_a   1.000
_cell.length_b   1.000
_cell.length_c   1.000
_cell.angle_alpha   90.00
_cell.angle_beta   90.00
_cell.angle_gamma   90.00
#
_symmetry.space_group_name_H-M   'P 1'
#
loop_
_entity.id
_entity.type
_entity.pdbx_description
1 polymer ?
#
loop_
_entity_poly.entity_id
_entity_poly.type
_entity_poly.pdbx_seq_one_letter_code
_entity_poly.pdbx_strand_id
1 'polypeptide(L)'
;MKRTLIRYRTKPDMADKNAELIAAVFAELKAAKPEGIRYLSLRLEDDMFIHVVETTGDEGSSGLTRLPAFQAFQSGVRERCAEPPLVRTIAVVGNYRMLES
;
A
#
# COMPACT_ATOMS: atom_id res chain seq x y z
N MET A 1 -0.65 -17.73 0.00
CA MET A 1 -0.33 -16.32 0.29
C MET A 1 -0.05 -15.59 -1.00
N LYS A 2 -0.68 -14.45 -1.20
CA LYS A 2 -0.44 -13.62 -2.36
C LYS A 2 0.35 -12.37 -1.96
N ARG A 3 1.39 -12.06 -2.71
CA ARG A 3 2.21 -10.87 -2.48
C ARG A 3 2.18 -10.02 -3.75
N THR A 4 1.78 -8.76 -3.57
CA THR A 4 1.56 -7.85 -4.69
C THR A 4 2.36 -6.57 -4.48
N LEU A 5 2.96 -6.08 -5.55
CA LEU A 5 3.64 -4.77 -5.55
C LEU A 5 2.83 -3.81 -6.42
N ILE A 6 2.59 -2.62 -5.89
CA ILE A 6 1.93 -1.53 -6.61
C ILE A 6 2.89 -0.36 -6.62
N ARG A 7 3.13 0.23 -7.78
CA ARG A 7 3.95 1.43 -7.87
C ARG A 7 3.25 2.50 -8.70
N TYR A 8 3.45 3.74 -8.31
CA TYR A 8 2.92 4.89 -9.04
C TYR A 8 3.74 6.12 -8.67
N ARG A 9 3.68 7.15 -9.52
CA ARG A 9 4.32 8.42 -9.22
C ARG A 9 3.25 9.48 -9.06
N THR A 10 3.30 10.24 -7.95
CA THR A 10 2.36 11.34 -7.75
C THR A 10 2.86 12.59 -8.47
N LYS A 11 1.92 13.52 -8.69
CA LYS A 11 2.27 14.88 -9.06
C LYS A 11 3.05 15.51 -7.91
N PRO A 12 4.03 16.39 -8.18
CA PRO A 12 4.85 16.95 -7.09
C PRO A 12 4.05 17.66 -6.00
N ASP A 13 2.98 18.36 -6.37
CA ASP A 13 2.14 19.08 -5.42
C ASP A 13 1.16 18.19 -4.67
N MET A 14 1.10 16.90 -5.00
CA MET A 14 0.20 15.95 -4.38
C MET A 14 0.92 14.88 -3.55
N ALA A 15 2.26 14.87 -3.55
CA ALA A 15 3.02 13.83 -2.89
C ALA A 15 2.81 13.82 -1.38
N ASP A 16 2.83 14.98 -0.75
CA ASP A 16 2.63 15.08 0.70
C ASP A 16 1.21 14.69 1.09
N LYS A 17 0.23 15.10 0.31
CA LYS A 17 -1.17 14.70 0.54
C LYS A 17 -1.32 13.18 0.44
N ASN A 18 -0.67 12.59 -0.56
CA ASN A 18 -0.69 11.13 -0.73
C ASN A 18 -0.09 10.43 0.49
N ALA A 19 1.05 10.94 0.99
CA ALA A 19 1.69 10.36 2.17
C ALA A 19 0.79 10.47 3.41
N GLU A 20 0.08 11.59 3.58
CA GLU A 20 -0.87 11.76 4.68
C GLU A 20 -2.00 10.74 4.62
N LEU A 21 -2.54 10.50 3.43
CA LEU A 21 -3.60 9.51 3.25
C LEU A 21 -3.11 8.09 3.57
N ILE A 22 -1.88 7.78 3.19
CA ILE A 22 -1.27 6.49 3.52
C ILE A 22 -1.08 6.36 5.04
N ALA A 23 -0.60 7.42 5.70
CA ALA A 23 -0.41 7.39 7.15
C ALA A 23 -1.71 7.08 7.89
N ALA A 24 -2.83 7.64 7.40
CA ALA A 24 -4.14 7.36 7.98
C ALA A 24 -4.54 5.88 7.82
N VAL A 25 -4.20 5.27 6.68
CA VAL A 25 -4.43 3.84 6.48
C VAL A 25 -3.68 3.02 7.53
N PHE A 26 -2.41 3.35 7.76
CA PHE A 26 -1.60 2.60 8.73
C PHE A 26 -2.07 2.82 10.16
N ALA A 27 -2.58 4.00 10.50
CA ALA A 27 -3.16 4.24 11.81
C ALA A 27 -4.37 3.34 12.05
N GLU A 28 -5.23 3.18 11.04
CA GLU A 28 -6.37 2.28 11.15
C GLU A 28 -5.96 0.81 11.20
N LEU A 29 -4.94 0.42 10.43
CA LEU A 29 -4.42 -0.94 10.48
C LEU A 29 -3.89 -1.30 11.86
N LYS A 30 -3.17 -0.38 12.49
CA LYS A 30 -2.63 -0.60 13.83
C LYS A 30 -3.72 -0.69 14.89
N ALA A 31 -4.82 0.04 14.70
CA ALA A 31 -5.96 0.00 15.62
C ALA A 31 -6.82 -1.24 15.42
N ALA A 32 -7.13 -1.59 14.18
CA ALA A 32 -8.02 -2.70 13.85
C ALA A 32 -7.34 -4.06 13.88
N LYS A 33 -6.04 -4.10 13.58
CA LYS A 33 -5.24 -5.34 13.55
C LYS A 33 -5.90 -6.46 12.76
N PRO A 34 -6.30 -6.22 11.50
CA PRO A 34 -6.93 -7.28 10.73
C PRO A 34 -5.96 -8.42 10.47
N GLU A 35 -6.45 -9.64 10.53
CA GLU A 35 -5.62 -10.81 10.28
C GLU A 35 -5.44 -11.04 8.79
N GLY A 36 -4.34 -11.68 8.42
CA GLY A 36 -4.10 -12.08 7.03
C GLY A 36 -3.59 -10.96 6.14
N ILE A 37 -3.17 -9.83 6.71
CA ILE A 37 -2.63 -8.71 5.94
C ILE A 37 -1.27 -8.32 6.49
N ARG A 38 -0.30 -8.15 5.58
CA ARG A 38 0.98 -7.52 5.88
C ARG A 38 1.19 -6.44 4.81
N TYR A 39 1.49 -5.23 5.24
CA TYR A 39 1.48 -4.08 4.35
C TYR A 39 2.71 -3.21 4.60
N LEU A 40 3.36 -2.79 3.53
CA LEU A 40 4.51 -1.89 3.59
C LEU A 40 4.34 -0.83 2.51
N SER A 41 4.53 0.44 2.86
CA SER A 41 4.53 1.53 1.89
C SER A 41 5.85 2.27 1.95
N LEU A 42 6.39 2.59 0.79
CA LEU A 42 7.68 3.28 0.64
C LEU A 42 7.49 4.50 -0.25
N ARG A 43 8.22 5.56 0.05
CA ARG A 43 8.28 6.75 -0.80
C ARG A 43 9.72 6.94 -1.25
N LEU A 44 9.92 7.09 -2.56
CA LEU A 44 11.22 7.36 -3.15
C LEU A 44 11.43 8.88 -3.25
N GLU A 45 12.68 9.31 -3.46
CA GLU A 45 13.03 10.73 -3.54
C GLU A 45 12.33 11.49 -4.65
N ASP A 46 11.94 10.80 -5.71
CA ASP A 46 11.30 11.39 -6.89
C ASP A 46 9.78 11.30 -6.86
N ASP A 47 9.20 11.16 -5.64
CA ASP A 47 7.76 11.07 -5.42
C ASP A 47 7.11 9.82 -6.02
N MET A 48 7.90 8.79 -6.27
CA MET A 48 7.38 7.48 -6.57
C MET A 48 7.01 6.78 -5.27
N PHE A 49 5.85 6.13 -5.24
CA PHE A 49 5.39 5.37 -4.10
C PHE A 49 5.34 3.89 -4.47
N ILE A 50 5.77 3.05 -3.55
CA ILE A 50 5.73 1.60 -3.71
C ILE A 50 4.99 1.02 -2.52
N HIS A 51 4.00 0.18 -2.80
CA HIS A 51 3.27 -0.57 -1.78
C HIS A 51 3.53 -2.05 -2.01
N VAL A 52 3.82 -2.76 -0.93
CA VAL A 52 3.91 -4.22 -0.96
C VAL A 52 2.84 -4.75 -0.01
N VAL A 53 1.95 -5.57 -0.53
CA VAL A 53 0.83 -6.12 0.23
C VAL A 53 0.89 -7.63 0.18
N GLU A 54 0.82 -8.27 1.35
CA GLU A 54 0.66 -9.72 1.44
C GLU A 54 -0.71 -10.01 2.02
N THR A 55 -1.45 -10.89 1.36
CA THR A 55 -2.76 -11.31 1.84
C THR A 55 -2.83 -12.83 1.87
N THR A 56 -3.50 -13.36 2.90
CA THR A 56 -3.76 -14.79 3.01
C THR A 56 -5.27 -15.00 2.92
N GLY A 57 -5.71 -15.69 1.88
CA GLY A 57 -7.12 -15.96 1.63
C GLY A 57 -7.89 -14.69 1.28
N ASP A 58 -9.20 -14.86 1.13
CA ASP A 58 -10.09 -13.75 0.74
C ASP A 58 -10.31 -12.75 1.86
N GLU A 59 -10.23 -13.22 3.10
CA GLU A 59 -10.46 -12.37 4.28
C GLU A 59 -9.42 -11.27 4.44
N GLY A 60 -8.17 -11.55 4.09
CA GLY A 60 -7.10 -10.57 4.18
C GLY A 60 -7.38 -9.36 3.30
N SER A 61 -7.77 -9.60 2.04
CA SER A 61 -8.12 -8.54 1.11
C SER A 61 -9.33 -7.74 1.61
N SER A 62 -10.36 -8.42 2.10
CA SER A 62 -11.56 -7.77 2.62
C SER A 62 -11.25 -6.89 3.82
N GLY A 63 -10.34 -7.32 4.69
CA GLY A 63 -9.96 -6.56 5.87
C GLY A 63 -9.38 -5.21 5.52
N LEU A 64 -8.55 -5.14 4.47
CA LEU A 64 -7.98 -3.88 4.02
C LEU A 64 -9.01 -2.99 3.33
N THR A 65 -9.80 -3.54 2.43
CA THR A 65 -10.75 -2.76 1.65
C THR A 65 -11.92 -2.22 2.46
N ARG A 66 -12.16 -2.76 3.66
CA ARG A 66 -13.19 -2.27 4.56
C ARG A 66 -12.78 -1.03 5.36
N LEU A 67 -11.50 -0.73 5.43
CA LEU A 67 -11.02 0.39 6.22
C LEU A 67 -11.39 1.72 5.56
N PRO A 68 -12.09 2.62 6.27
CA PRO A 68 -12.46 3.92 5.70
C PRO A 68 -11.27 4.73 5.18
N ALA A 69 -10.14 4.68 5.88
CA ALA A 69 -8.93 5.39 5.43
C ALA A 69 -8.39 4.81 4.14
N PHE A 70 -8.48 3.49 3.95
CA PHE A 70 -8.06 2.86 2.71
C PHE A 70 -8.97 3.27 1.55
N GLN A 71 -10.27 3.32 1.80
CA GLN A 71 -11.24 3.78 0.81
C GLN A 71 -10.97 5.24 0.43
N ALA A 72 -10.69 6.09 1.41
CA ALA A 72 -10.36 7.49 1.16
C ALA A 72 -9.06 7.62 0.35
N PHE A 73 -8.06 6.80 0.65
CA PHE A 73 -6.82 6.78 -0.11
C PHE A 73 -7.07 6.39 -1.56
N GLN A 74 -7.81 5.32 -1.79
CA GLN A 74 -8.08 4.84 -3.16
C GLN A 74 -8.94 5.79 -3.98
N SER A 75 -9.84 6.51 -3.31
CA SER A 75 -10.85 7.33 -3.96
C SER A 75 -10.28 8.40 -4.90
N GLY A 76 -9.08 8.91 -4.64
CA GLY A 76 -8.50 9.95 -5.49
C GLY A 76 -7.10 9.63 -5.97
N VAL A 77 -6.67 8.37 -5.85
CA VAL A 77 -5.27 8.04 -6.15
C VAL A 77 -4.88 8.34 -7.59
N ARG A 78 -5.78 8.07 -8.54
CA ARG A 78 -5.47 8.32 -9.95
C ARG A 78 -5.34 9.81 -10.27
N GLU A 79 -6.12 10.64 -9.59
CA GLU A 79 -6.05 12.09 -9.77
C GLU A 79 -4.78 12.68 -9.18
N ARG A 80 -4.24 12.04 -8.15
CA ARG A 80 -2.97 12.47 -7.56
C ARG A 80 -1.76 12.01 -8.35
N CYS A 81 -1.93 11.08 -9.30
CA CYS A 81 -0.82 10.46 -10.01
C CYS A 81 -0.41 11.21 -11.26
N ALA A 82 0.91 11.38 -11.44
CA ALA A 82 1.51 11.74 -12.72
C ALA A 82 1.69 10.48 -13.58
N GLU A 83 2.01 9.35 -12.93
CA GLU A 83 2.08 8.04 -13.57
C GLU A 83 1.12 7.12 -12.83
N PRO A 84 0.19 6.44 -13.53
CA PRO A 84 -0.86 5.66 -12.88
C PRO A 84 -0.30 4.40 -12.19
N PRO A 85 -1.06 3.82 -11.27
CA PRO A 85 -0.61 2.62 -10.57
C PRO A 85 -0.38 1.44 -11.52
N LEU A 86 0.74 0.78 -11.30
CA LEU A 86 1.11 -0.47 -11.96
C LEU A 86 1.11 -1.56 -10.90
N VAL A 87 0.33 -2.63 -11.12
CA VAL A 87 0.15 -3.71 -10.16
C VAL A 87 0.81 -4.97 -10.70
N ARG A 88 1.64 -5.60 -9.87
CA ARG A 88 2.34 -6.84 -10.26
C ARG A 88 2.36 -7.81 -9.09
N THR A 89 2.16 -9.08 -9.40
CA THR A 89 2.42 -10.15 -8.44
C THR A 89 3.93 -10.35 -8.36
N ILE A 90 4.47 -10.49 -7.15
CA ILE A 90 5.91 -10.61 -6.96
C ILE A 90 6.24 -11.89 -6.21
N ALA A 91 7.49 -12.31 -6.36
CA ALA A 91 8.05 -13.44 -5.61
C ALA A 91 9.33 -12.95 -4.93
N VAL A 92 9.56 -13.40 -3.70
CA VAL A 92 10.80 -13.09 -2.99
C VAL A 92 11.89 -14.01 -3.52
N VAL A 93 12.92 -13.41 -4.11
CA VAL A 93 14.07 -14.16 -4.61
C VAL A 93 15.10 -14.39 -3.51
N GLY A 94 15.18 -13.45 -2.57
CA GLY A 94 16.07 -13.57 -1.43
C GLY A 94 15.60 -12.64 -0.32
N ASN A 95 15.90 -13.02 0.92
CA ASN A 95 15.55 -12.22 2.08
C ASN A 95 16.63 -12.41 3.15
N TYR A 96 17.17 -11.32 3.63
CA TYR A 96 18.08 -11.34 4.77
C TYR A 96 17.57 -10.33 5.79
N ARG A 97 16.80 -10.81 6.77
CA ARG A 97 16.30 -10.03 7.91
C ARG A 97 15.34 -8.88 7.58
N MET A 98 14.93 -8.73 6.31
CA MET A 98 13.96 -7.69 5.95
C MET A 98 12.53 -8.13 6.18
N LEU A 99 12.23 -9.40 5.95
CA LEU A 99 10.89 -9.95 6.14
C LEU A 99 10.94 -10.94 7.28
N GLU A 100 10.05 -10.78 8.23
CA GLU A 100 9.87 -11.73 9.31
C GLU A 100 8.92 -12.84 8.88
N SER A 101 9.28 -14.03 9.22
CA SER A 101 8.43 -15.19 8.91
C SER A 101 7.28 -15.35 9.90
#